data_bf169f033baa454c9027bf2774c8282e
#
_entry.id   bf169f033baa454c9027bf2774c8282e
#
_cell.length_a   1.000
_cell.length_b   1.000
_cell.length_c   1.000
_cell.angle_alpha   90.00
_cell.angle_beta   90.00
_cell.angle_gamma   90.00
#
_symmetry.space_group_name_H-M   'P 1'
#
loop_
_entity.id
_entity.type
_entity.pdbx_description
1 polymer ?
#
loop_
_entity_poly.entity_id
_entity_poly.type
_entity_poly.pdbx_seq_one_letter_code
_entity_poly.pdbx_strand_id
1 'polypeptide(L)'
;HSLLMRQNWRYISRDDKLKKLRDCNQYEIVDDFIFAYKGVRTDGYSKINFQYLFEIGGTYEAHADFNNNNNENSFGLSAWTLEQAKKYCNEKILKIKVHIDDVAALVHRSNKLRCTKITVLEEVK
;
A
#
# COMPACT_ATOMS: atom_id res chain seq x y z
N HIS A 1 -17.17 12.05 -12.17
CA HIS A 1 -18.01 11.17 -11.42
C HIS A 1 -17.49 9.75 -11.38
N SER A 2 -18.21 8.84 -10.73
CA SER A 2 -17.65 7.56 -10.30
C SER A 2 -17.14 6.68 -11.44
N LEU A 3 -17.80 6.65 -12.58
CA LEU A 3 -17.37 5.82 -13.70
C LEU A 3 -16.02 6.23 -14.25
N LEU A 4 -15.76 7.54 -14.31
CA LEU A 4 -14.49 8.07 -14.80
C LEU A 4 -13.37 7.86 -13.79
N MET A 5 -13.71 7.65 -12.51
CA MET A 5 -12.73 7.48 -11.45
C MET A 5 -12.34 6.03 -11.21
N ARG A 6 -13.13 5.08 -11.73
CA ARG A 6 -12.81 3.67 -11.62
C ARG A 6 -11.90 3.25 -12.76
N GLN A 7 -10.75 2.72 -12.41
CA GLN A 7 -9.75 2.30 -13.38
C GLN A 7 -9.13 0.98 -12.98
N ASN A 8 -8.77 0.20 -13.99
CA ASN A 8 -7.94 -0.97 -13.79
C ASN A 8 -6.49 -0.54 -14.00
N TRP A 9 -5.73 -0.50 -12.93
CA TRP A 9 -4.37 0.01 -12.95
C TRP A 9 -3.39 -0.90 -13.71
N ARG A 10 -3.79 -2.11 -14.05
CA ARG A 10 -3.01 -2.98 -14.92
C ARG A 10 -2.71 -2.31 -16.27
N TYR A 11 -3.64 -1.48 -16.75
CA TYR A 11 -3.54 -0.83 -18.07
C TYR A 11 -3.08 0.61 -18.01
N ILE A 12 -2.67 1.08 -16.84
CA ILE A 12 -2.13 2.43 -16.68
C ILE A 12 -0.61 2.37 -16.81
N SER A 13 -0.02 3.31 -17.57
CA SER A 13 1.42 3.40 -17.72
C SER A 13 2.11 3.74 -16.42
N ARG A 14 3.41 3.44 -16.33
CA ARG A 14 4.23 3.80 -15.17
C ARG A 14 4.15 5.31 -14.91
N ASP A 15 4.30 6.12 -15.95
CA ASP A 15 4.29 7.58 -15.81
C ASP A 15 2.95 8.08 -15.28
N ASP A 16 1.85 7.50 -15.74
CA ASP A 16 0.52 7.87 -15.26
C ASP A 16 0.31 7.45 -13.81
N LYS A 17 0.82 6.28 -13.41
CA LYS A 17 0.78 5.86 -12.00
C LYS A 17 1.54 6.84 -11.12
N LEU A 18 2.75 7.21 -11.52
CA LEU A 18 3.56 8.18 -10.78
C LEU A 18 2.86 9.51 -10.68
N LYS A 19 2.24 9.96 -11.78
CA LYS A 19 1.50 11.21 -11.77
C LYS A 19 0.35 11.17 -10.78
N LYS A 20 -0.43 10.09 -10.77
CA LYS A 20 -1.55 9.93 -9.83
C LYS A 20 -1.07 9.94 -8.38
N LEU A 21 0.04 9.29 -8.09
CA LEU A 21 0.62 9.21 -6.75
C LEU A 21 1.18 10.56 -6.30
N ARG A 22 1.80 11.31 -7.21
CA ARG A 22 2.27 12.68 -6.91
C ARG A 22 1.10 13.64 -6.70
N ASP A 23 0.09 13.55 -7.56
CA ASP A 23 -1.06 14.46 -7.50
C ASP A 23 -1.87 14.29 -6.22
N CYS A 24 -1.95 13.08 -5.67
CA CYS A 24 -2.66 12.88 -4.41
C CYS A 24 -1.90 13.46 -3.21
N ASN A 25 -0.59 13.64 -3.33
CA ASN A 25 0.26 14.29 -2.33
C ASN A 25 0.18 13.64 -0.94
N GLN A 26 0.03 12.31 -0.88
CA GLN A 26 -0.10 11.56 0.38
C GLN A 26 1.14 10.73 0.71
N TYR A 27 2.01 10.47 -0.26
CA TYR A 27 3.14 9.56 -0.11
C TYR A 27 4.44 10.21 -0.53
N GLU A 28 5.51 9.89 0.18
CA GLU A 28 6.86 10.23 -0.24
C GLU A 28 7.23 9.35 -1.43
N ILE A 29 7.75 9.95 -2.49
CA ILE A 29 8.18 9.24 -3.69
C ILE A 29 9.61 9.64 -3.97
N VAL A 30 10.50 8.64 -4.04
CA VAL A 30 11.91 8.84 -4.39
C VAL A 30 12.23 7.90 -5.54
N ASP A 31 12.60 8.45 -6.68
CA ASP A 31 12.82 7.70 -7.92
C ASP A 31 11.57 6.87 -8.26
N ASP A 32 11.69 5.56 -8.35
CA ASP A 32 10.57 4.67 -8.68
C ASP A 32 9.97 4.02 -7.43
N PHE A 33 10.29 4.50 -6.23
CA PHE A 33 9.82 3.92 -4.98
C PHE A 33 8.85 4.84 -4.26
N ILE A 34 7.80 4.25 -3.73
CA ILE A 34 6.80 4.92 -2.91
C ILE A 34 6.98 4.42 -1.48
N PHE A 35 6.98 5.34 -0.52
CA PHE A 35 7.10 5.03 0.90
C PHE A 35 5.74 5.15 1.55
N ALA A 36 5.37 4.12 2.30
CA ALA A 36 4.07 4.04 2.96
C ALA A 36 4.24 3.29 4.29
N TYR A 37 3.13 2.99 4.95
CA TYR A 37 3.16 2.44 6.30
C TYR A 37 2.18 1.30 6.44
N LYS A 38 2.49 0.39 7.38
CA LYS A 38 1.58 -0.69 7.78
C LYS A 38 1.42 -0.67 9.28
N GLY A 39 0.18 -0.77 9.74
CA GLY A 39 -0.11 -1.08 11.12
C GLY A 39 -0.23 -2.59 11.29
N VAL A 40 0.56 -3.16 12.19
CA VAL A 40 0.56 -4.60 12.46
C VAL A 40 0.47 -4.84 13.96
N ARG A 41 0.25 -6.10 14.34
CA ARG A 41 0.22 -6.51 15.75
C ARG A 41 1.62 -6.38 16.36
N THR A 42 1.69 -6.32 17.69
CA THR A 42 2.96 -6.23 18.40
C THR A 42 3.93 -7.35 18.02
N ASP A 43 3.41 -8.53 17.71
CA ASP A 43 4.21 -9.67 17.28
C ASP A 43 4.64 -9.61 15.81
N GLY A 44 4.22 -8.58 15.07
CA GLY A 44 4.57 -8.38 13.67
C GLY A 44 3.61 -9.01 12.68
N TYR A 45 2.64 -9.76 13.13
CA TYR A 45 1.63 -10.35 12.25
C TYR A 45 0.60 -9.33 11.79
N SER A 46 0.07 -9.54 10.60
CA SER A 46 -1.07 -8.77 10.11
C SER A 46 -2.24 -8.88 11.08
N LYS A 47 -2.99 -7.79 11.25
CA LYS A 47 -4.15 -7.74 12.13
C LYS A 47 -5.20 -8.80 11.79
N ILE A 48 -5.40 -9.05 10.50
CA ILE A 48 -6.45 -9.96 10.02
C ILE A 48 -5.87 -11.28 9.53
N ASN A 49 -4.76 -11.22 8.79
CA ASN A 49 -4.19 -12.40 8.16
C ASN A 49 -2.92 -12.84 8.88
N PHE A 50 -3.04 -13.85 9.74
CA PHE A 50 -1.94 -14.37 10.53
C PHE A 50 -0.89 -15.15 9.72
N GLN A 51 -1.07 -15.30 8.41
CA GLN A 51 -0.08 -15.94 7.56
C GLN A 51 1.11 -15.03 7.26
N TYR A 52 0.93 -13.71 7.39
CA TYR A 52 1.98 -12.75 7.11
C TYR A 52 2.60 -12.23 8.39
N LEU A 53 3.85 -12.63 8.62
CA LEU A 53 4.69 -12.05 9.65
C LEU A 53 5.61 -11.02 9.00
N PHE A 54 5.38 -9.74 9.27
CA PHE A 54 6.14 -8.66 8.66
C PHE A 54 7.36 -8.33 9.53
N GLU A 55 8.54 -8.69 9.04
CA GLU A 55 9.82 -8.44 9.73
C GLU A 55 10.62 -7.37 9.02
N ILE A 56 11.41 -6.61 9.78
CA ILE A 56 12.29 -5.58 9.23
C ILE A 56 13.29 -6.24 8.29
N GLY A 57 13.42 -5.67 7.09
CA GLY A 57 14.27 -6.21 6.03
C GLY A 57 13.60 -7.25 5.15
N GLY A 58 12.40 -7.71 5.52
CA GLY A 58 11.67 -8.71 4.74
C GLY A 58 11.00 -8.13 3.51
N THR A 59 10.86 -8.97 2.49
CA THR A 59 10.13 -8.65 1.27
C THR A 59 8.98 -9.65 1.13
N TYR A 60 7.79 -9.15 0.79
CA TYR A 60 6.57 -9.94 0.76
C TYR A 60 5.86 -9.73 -0.56
N GLU A 61 5.31 -10.80 -1.13
CA GLU A 61 4.60 -10.77 -2.41
C GLU A 61 3.24 -11.41 -2.29
N ALA A 62 2.28 -10.90 -3.07
CA ALA A 62 0.94 -11.47 -3.16
C ALA A 62 0.30 -11.03 -4.47
N HIS A 63 -0.63 -11.83 -4.97
CA HIS A 63 -1.49 -11.36 -6.06
C HIS A 63 -2.34 -10.21 -5.56
N ALA A 64 -2.67 -9.28 -6.44
CA ALA A 64 -3.44 -8.11 -6.06
C ALA A 64 -4.51 -7.77 -7.11
N ASP A 65 -5.59 -7.19 -6.63
CA ASP A 65 -6.65 -6.64 -7.48
C ASP A 65 -6.19 -5.27 -8.00
N PHE A 66 -6.14 -5.12 -9.32
CA PHE A 66 -5.68 -3.88 -9.98
C PHE A 66 -6.78 -2.84 -10.17
N ASN A 67 -8.01 -3.15 -9.80
CA ASN A 67 -9.09 -2.16 -9.83
C ASN A 67 -8.98 -1.23 -8.62
N ASN A 68 -9.23 0.05 -8.83
CA ASN A 68 -9.16 1.04 -7.75
C ASN A 68 -10.49 1.20 -6.99
N ASN A 69 -11.32 0.15 -6.97
CA ASN A 69 -12.52 0.15 -6.16
C ASN A 69 -12.17 0.10 -4.66
N ASN A 70 -13.11 0.50 -3.83
CA ASN A 70 -12.92 0.52 -2.37
C ASN A 70 -13.41 -0.77 -1.70
N ASN A 71 -13.44 -1.87 -2.43
CA ASN A 71 -13.87 -3.15 -1.90
C ASN A 71 -12.82 -3.66 -0.89
N GLU A 72 -13.19 -3.78 0.37
CA GLU A 72 -12.30 -4.24 1.42
C GLU A 72 -11.95 -5.71 1.31
N ASN A 73 -12.73 -6.48 0.57
CA ASN A 73 -12.45 -7.89 0.32
C ASN A 73 -11.51 -8.11 -0.86
N SER A 74 -11.07 -7.03 -1.51
CA SER A 74 -10.11 -7.14 -2.60
C SER A 74 -8.77 -7.63 -2.10
N PHE A 75 -8.17 -8.53 -2.85
CA PHE A 75 -6.90 -9.16 -2.48
C PHE A 75 -5.69 -8.31 -2.83
N GLY A 76 -4.60 -8.54 -2.11
CA GLY A 76 -3.34 -7.84 -2.28
C GLY A 76 -2.76 -7.37 -0.95
N LEU A 77 -1.51 -6.93 -0.97
CA LEU A 77 -0.87 -6.35 0.21
C LEU A 77 -1.29 -4.90 0.34
N SER A 78 -1.61 -4.49 1.56
CA SER A 78 -2.06 -3.14 1.85
C SER A 78 -0.94 -2.32 2.48
N ALA A 79 -0.83 -1.06 2.04
CA ALA A 79 0.01 -0.06 2.68
C ALA A 79 -0.78 1.23 2.75
N TRP A 80 -0.51 2.07 3.75
CA TRP A 80 -1.35 3.19 4.08
C TRP A 80 -0.51 4.45 4.27
N THR A 81 -1.16 5.60 4.30
CA THR A 81 -0.53 6.79 4.90
C THR A 81 -0.25 6.48 6.37
N LEU A 82 0.70 7.20 6.98
CA LEU A 82 1.03 6.99 8.39
C LEU A 82 -0.19 7.13 9.29
N GLU A 83 -0.96 8.18 9.06
CA GLU A 83 -2.16 8.47 9.86
C GLU A 83 -3.19 7.35 9.75
N GLN A 84 -3.44 6.87 8.54
CA GLN A 84 -4.41 5.81 8.31
C GLN A 84 -3.92 4.45 8.83
N ALA A 85 -2.62 4.18 8.74
CA ALA A 85 -2.03 2.97 9.31
C ALA A 85 -2.27 2.90 10.82
N LYS A 86 -2.10 4.03 11.52
CA LYS A 86 -2.37 4.13 12.96
C LYS A 86 -3.82 3.86 13.30
N LYS A 87 -4.75 4.32 12.47
CA LYS A 87 -6.18 4.06 12.67
C LYS A 87 -6.52 2.59 12.46
N TYR A 88 -5.84 1.94 11.53
CA TYR A 88 -6.07 0.53 11.23
C TYR A 88 -5.58 -0.38 12.35
N CYS A 89 -4.34 -0.22 12.77
CA CYS A 89 -3.73 -0.99 13.85
C CYS A 89 -2.54 -0.21 14.42
N ASN A 90 -2.68 0.28 15.63
CA ASN A 90 -1.67 1.13 16.26
C ASN A 90 -0.74 0.39 17.23
N GLU A 91 -0.72 -0.94 17.18
CA GLU A 91 0.15 -1.72 18.06
C GLU A 91 1.62 -1.57 17.65
N LYS A 92 1.87 -1.63 16.35
CA LYS A 92 3.22 -1.49 15.79
C LYS A 92 3.08 -0.92 14.39
N ILE A 93 3.85 0.13 14.09
CA ILE A 93 3.83 0.77 12.78
C ILE A 93 5.15 0.48 12.07
N LEU A 94 5.06 -0.02 10.84
CA LEU A 94 6.20 -0.32 9.99
C LEU A 94 6.23 0.64 8.81
N LYS A 95 7.42 1.18 8.50
CA LYS A 95 7.64 1.92 7.26
C LYS A 95 8.02 0.91 6.19
N ILE A 96 7.38 1.00 5.04
CA ILE A 96 7.61 0.11 3.90
C ILE A 96 7.92 0.89 2.65
N LYS A 97 8.52 0.24 1.67
CA LYS A 97 8.66 0.80 0.33
C LYS A 97 8.06 -0.14 -0.69
N VAL A 98 7.56 0.45 -1.78
CA VAL A 98 6.95 -0.26 -2.90
C VAL A 98 7.53 0.30 -4.19
N HIS A 99 8.03 -0.56 -5.07
CA HIS A 99 8.39 -0.12 -6.41
C HIS A 99 7.10 0.23 -7.19
N ILE A 100 7.18 1.23 -8.05
CA ILE A 100 6.01 1.69 -8.82
C ILE A 100 5.34 0.55 -9.61
N ASP A 101 6.12 -0.39 -10.13
CA ASP A 101 5.58 -1.53 -10.89
C ASP A 101 4.79 -2.49 -9.99
N ASP A 102 4.98 -2.43 -8.69
CA ASP A 102 4.31 -3.29 -7.72
C ASP A 102 3.10 -2.61 -7.05
N VAL A 103 2.78 -1.40 -7.46
CA VAL A 103 1.56 -0.72 -7.03
C VAL A 103 0.41 -1.21 -7.90
N ALA A 104 -0.54 -1.92 -7.29
CA ALA A 104 -1.70 -2.45 -8.01
C ALA A 104 -2.83 -1.44 -8.11
N ALA A 105 -3.06 -0.64 -7.08
CA ALA A 105 -4.10 0.39 -7.10
C ALA A 105 -3.93 1.38 -5.95
N LEU A 106 -4.51 2.57 -6.14
CA LEU A 106 -4.65 3.59 -5.10
C LEU A 106 -6.13 3.67 -4.75
N VAL A 107 -6.46 3.43 -3.48
CA VAL A 107 -7.85 3.27 -3.05
C VAL A 107 -8.15 4.07 -1.78
N HIS A 108 -9.40 4.07 -1.35
CA HIS A 108 -9.87 4.75 -0.13
C HIS A 108 -9.44 6.23 -0.07
N ARG A 109 -9.78 6.99 -1.13
CA ARG A 109 -9.45 8.42 -1.24
C ARG A 109 -7.95 8.67 -1.09
N SER A 110 -7.13 7.81 -1.69
CA SER A 110 -5.67 7.90 -1.70
C SER A 110 -5.01 7.57 -0.36
N ASN A 111 -5.74 7.08 0.64
CA ASN A 111 -5.18 6.72 1.93
C ASN A 111 -4.54 5.34 1.96
N LYS A 112 -4.82 4.50 0.95
CA LYS A 112 -4.37 3.11 0.91
C LYS A 112 -3.79 2.77 -0.45
N LEU A 113 -2.64 2.10 -0.43
CA LEU A 113 -2.06 1.45 -1.60
C LEU A 113 -2.35 -0.04 -1.53
N ARG A 114 -2.76 -0.59 -2.66
CA ARG A 114 -2.83 -2.04 -2.83
C ARG A 114 -1.62 -2.45 -3.66
N CYS A 115 -0.87 -3.44 -3.20
CA CYS A 115 0.46 -3.76 -3.75
C CYS A 115 0.59 -5.24 -4.01
N THR A 116 1.46 -5.58 -4.98
CA THR A 116 1.85 -6.98 -5.23
C THR A 116 3.13 -7.34 -4.50
N LYS A 117 3.92 -6.36 -4.08
CA LYS A 117 5.20 -6.60 -3.41
C LYS A 117 5.56 -5.41 -2.53
N ILE A 118 5.97 -5.66 -1.32
CA ILE A 118 6.44 -4.63 -0.39
C ILE A 118 7.73 -5.07 0.29
N THR A 119 8.54 -4.10 0.71
CA THR A 119 9.73 -4.35 1.53
C THR A 119 9.60 -3.56 2.82
N VAL A 120 9.79 -4.22 3.95
CA VAL A 120 9.73 -3.59 5.28
C VAL A 120 11.09 -2.96 5.59
N LEU A 121 11.09 -1.67 5.89
CA LEU A 121 12.34 -0.92 6.11
C LEU A 121 12.68 -0.79 7.59
N GLU A 122 11.72 -0.36 8.40
CA GLU A 122 11.97 -0.07 9.80
C GLU A 122 10.67 0.02 10.58
N GLU A 123 10.79 -0.01 11.91
CA GLU A 123 9.67 0.30 12.79
C GLU A 123 9.67 1.79 13.08
N VAL A 124 8.51 2.41 13.01
CA VAL A 124 8.30 3.82 13.36
C VAL A 124 8.00 3.90 14.85
N LYS A 125 8.79 4.67 15.56
CA LYS A 125 8.63 4.82 17.02
C LYS A 125 8.11 6.18 17.41
#